data_5aaa7e8c17bbf30e910aa7ec68c926b7
#
_entry.id   5aaa7e8c17bbf30e910aa7ec68c926b7
#
_cell.length_a   1.000
_cell.length_b   1.000
_cell.length_c   1.000
_cell.angle_alpha   90.00
_cell.angle_beta   90.00
_cell.angle_gamma   90.00
#
_symmetry.space_group_name_H-M   'P 1'
#
loop_
_entity.id
_entity.type
_entity.pdbx_description
1 polymer ?
#
loop_
_entity_poly.entity_id
_entity_poly.type
_entity_poly.pdbx_seq_one_letter_code
_entity_poly.pdbx_strand_id
1 'polypeptide(L)'
;AKRPPEVDIKTYEGPAWLGIDAGSTTTKLALITEDGGLLYTYYQSNQGNPVSVVLPQLKQIYQLCGDRIEIKGAAVTGYGEDLIKNAFNCDLGLVETVAHYKAAAHFNPDVDFIIDIGGQDMKCFKIRNGAVDSIMLNEACSSGCGSFIETFAKALGYNIADFSKLGLFSQHPVNLGSRCTVFMNSSVKQAQKDGASVEDISAGLSTSIVKNAIYKVIRAASADDLGQHIVVQGGTFLNDAVLRAFEQELGRNVTRPVISGIMGAFGAALAARDLHLDKSQLLGREALDRFSHTARPATCGLCTNHCSLTVNSFDGGRRFVSGNRCSRPLGEEPSHLPDLMRYKYDHLRSLHGTGQGDGSRGRIGIPFGLNMYENLPFWFELFTRLNFRVVLSPQSSRKLYLKGQRTIPSDTVCYPAKLLHGHVEALVEAGVDAIWYPCMSYNNDEGIGDNHYNCPVVAYYPELLAANVPALQKTKFLDPYVGLWRHKDCAKRLSELLFTEFGIPKKETKAAVEAAYDAYNAYVEDVHQTGEAYIEQARQEGRPIIVMA
;
A
#
# COMPACT_ATOMS: atom_id res chain seq x y z
N ALA A 1 -30.30 -1.16 16.96
CA ALA A 1 -28.90 -1.55 17.21
C ALA A 1 -28.86 -2.98 17.72
N LYS A 2 -27.99 -3.83 17.14
CA LYS A 2 -27.79 -5.21 17.63
C LYS A 2 -26.69 -5.18 18.71
N ARG A 3 -26.95 -5.87 19.82
CA ARG A 3 -26.05 -5.94 20.98
C ARG A 3 -25.66 -7.39 21.23
N PRO A 4 -24.37 -7.74 21.39
CA PRO A 4 -23.97 -9.05 21.87
C PRO A 4 -24.45 -9.23 23.34
N PRO A 5 -24.65 -10.47 23.82
CA PRO A 5 -24.89 -10.69 25.21
C PRO A 5 -23.77 -10.10 26.08
N GLU A 6 -24.15 -9.40 27.13
CA GLU A 6 -23.21 -8.96 28.17
C GLU A 6 -23.13 -10.05 29.24
N VAL A 7 -21.92 -10.53 29.50
CA VAL A 7 -21.67 -11.59 30.48
C VAL A 7 -20.72 -11.04 31.55
N ASP A 8 -21.10 -11.20 32.83
CA ASP A 8 -20.23 -10.73 33.90
C ASP A 8 -19.02 -11.67 34.06
N ILE A 9 -17.84 -11.15 33.72
CA ILE A 9 -16.56 -11.88 33.83
C ILE A 9 -16.29 -12.40 35.25
N LYS A 10 -16.88 -11.79 36.28
CA LYS A 10 -16.69 -12.18 37.67
C LYS A 10 -17.43 -13.48 38.03
N THR A 11 -18.51 -13.77 37.32
CA THR A 11 -19.38 -14.93 37.57
C THR A 11 -19.28 -16.01 36.50
N TYR A 12 -18.71 -15.69 35.34
CA TYR A 12 -18.56 -16.63 34.23
C TYR A 12 -17.49 -17.69 34.54
N GLU A 13 -17.80 -18.94 34.20
CA GLU A 13 -16.88 -20.09 34.23
C GLU A 13 -16.88 -20.77 32.87
N GLY A 14 -15.72 -21.07 32.33
CA GLY A 14 -15.59 -21.77 31.04
C GLY A 14 -14.58 -21.19 30.08
N PRO A 15 -14.61 -21.60 28.79
CA PRO A 15 -13.69 -21.17 27.78
C PRO A 15 -13.99 -19.74 27.30
N ALA A 16 -12.96 -19.03 26.94
CA ALA A 16 -13.05 -17.69 26.34
C ALA A 16 -12.03 -17.48 25.22
N TRP A 17 -12.29 -16.53 24.33
CA TRP A 17 -11.44 -16.21 23.20
C TRP A 17 -11.14 -14.71 23.17
N LEU A 18 -9.86 -14.41 22.96
CA LEU A 18 -9.36 -13.04 22.97
C LEU A 18 -9.13 -12.54 21.54
N GLY A 19 -9.65 -11.36 21.25
CA GLY A 19 -9.32 -10.61 20.04
C GLY A 19 -8.65 -9.28 20.39
N ILE A 20 -7.63 -8.95 19.63
CA ILE A 20 -6.87 -7.69 19.74
C ILE A 20 -6.89 -6.99 18.39
N ASP A 21 -7.27 -5.73 18.36
CA ASP A 21 -7.12 -4.85 17.21
C ASP A 21 -6.09 -3.78 17.56
N ALA A 22 -4.88 -3.95 17.03
CA ALA A 22 -3.75 -3.05 17.22
C ALA A 22 -3.66 -2.07 16.03
N GLY A 23 -4.54 -1.08 16.00
CA GLY A 23 -4.54 -0.05 14.97
C GLY A 23 -3.35 0.92 15.09
N SER A 24 -3.18 1.80 14.10
CA SER A 24 -2.10 2.80 14.05
C SER A 24 -2.13 3.78 15.22
N THR A 25 -3.32 4.17 15.67
CA THR A 25 -3.53 5.18 16.72
C THR A 25 -4.23 4.66 17.96
N THR A 26 -4.99 3.59 17.84
CA THR A 26 -5.82 3.03 18.92
C THR A 26 -5.63 1.53 19.02
N THR A 27 -5.73 1.02 20.25
CA THR A 27 -5.75 -0.43 20.54
C THR A 27 -7.08 -0.79 21.18
N LYS A 28 -7.67 -1.88 20.71
CA LYS A 28 -8.92 -2.42 21.21
C LYS A 28 -8.74 -3.90 21.56
N LEU A 29 -9.41 -4.34 22.61
CA LEU A 29 -9.47 -5.75 23.00
C LEU A 29 -10.92 -6.15 23.21
N ALA A 30 -11.23 -7.41 22.89
CA ALA A 30 -12.49 -8.06 23.19
C ALA A 30 -12.21 -9.49 23.68
N LEU A 31 -12.74 -9.85 24.85
CA LEU A 31 -12.77 -11.22 25.33
C LEU A 31 -14.22 -11.71 25.24
N ILE A 32 -14.43 -12.82 24.56
CA ILE A 32 -15.78 -13.34 24.28
C ILE A 32 -15.96 -14.77 24.78
N THR A 33 -17.23 -15.14 25.05
CA THR A 33 -17.68 -16.52 25.27
C THR A 33 -17.87 -17.25 23.94
N GLU A 34 -18.18 -18.53 23.97
CA GLU A 34 -18.40 -19.36 22.78
C GLU A 34 -19.56 -18.85 21.89
N ASP A 35 -20.62 -18.35 22.50
CA ASP A 35 -21.79 -17.77 21.82
C ASP A 35 -21.61 -16.30 21.40
N GLY A 36 -20.41 -15.72 21.63
CA GLY A 36 -20.08 -14.33 21.30
C GLY A 36 -20.50 -13.31 22.37
N GLY A 37 -20.84 -13.75 23.59
CA GLY A 37 -21.08 -12.87 24.72
C GLY A 37 -19.81 -12.13 25.14
N LEU A 38 -19.93 -10.85 25.50
CA LEU A 38 -18.80 -10.01 25.89
C LEU A 38 -18.47 -10.15 27.37
N LEU A 39 -17.26 -10.62 27.67
CA LEU A 39 -16.70 -10.71 29.02
C LEU A 39 -15.84 -9.49 29.38
N TYR A 40 -15.10 -8.96 28.39
CA TYR A 40 -14.23 -7.81 28.58
C TYR A 40 -14.07 -7.02 27.30
N THR A 41 -14.02 -5.70 27.42
CA THR A 41 -13.75 -4.80 26.30
C THR A 41 -12.79 -3.68 26.71
N TYR A 42 -11.97 -3.27 25.75
CA TYR A 42 -11.06 -2.14 25.93
C TYR A 42 -10.94 -1.35 24.64
N TYR A 43 -10.86 -0.01 24.75
CA TYR A 43 -10.66 0.89 23.61
C TYR A 43 -9.96 2.17 24.06
N GLN A 44 -8.71 2.35 23.67
CA GLN A 44 -7.97 3.59 23.96
C GLN A 44 -6.90 3.88 22.91
N SER A 45 -6.36 5.11 22.93
CA SER A 45 -5.19 5.50 22.14
C SER A 45 -3.95 4.73 22.59
N ASN A 46 -3.13 4.28 21.61
CA ASN A 46 -1.87 3.57 21.87
C ASN A 46 -0.63 4.48 21.78
N GLN A 47 -0.80 5.74 21.40
CA GLN A 47 0.29 6.70 21.26
C GLN A 47 1.48 6.17 20.41
N GLY A 48 1.20 5.29 19.44
CA GLY A 48 2.20 4.65 18.59
C GLY A 48 2.94 3.46 19.22
N ASN A 49 2.58 3.03 20.44
CA ASN A 49 3.17 1.87 21.10
C ASN A 49 2.10 0.88 21.59
N PRO A 50 1.58 0.01 20.73
CA PRO A 50 0.53 -0.93 21.10
C PRO A 50 0.99 -1.95 22.15
N VAL A 51 2.27 -2.33 22.20
CA VAL A 51 2.79 -3.29 23.20
C VAL A 51 2.60 -2.77 24.62
N SER A 52 2.88 -1.47 24.85
CA SER A 52 2.74 -0.84 26.16
C SER A 52 1.29 -0.76 26.64
N VAL A 53 0.33 -0.81 25.71
CA VAL A 53 -1.11 -0.80 26.01
C VAL A 53 -1.64 -2.22 26.20
N VAL A 54 -1.24 -3.16 25.35
CA VAL A 54 -1.75 -4.54 25.41
C VAL A 54 -1.26 -5.27 26.67
N LEU A 55 -0.01 -5.10 27.08
CA LEU A 55 0.57 -5.78 28.24
C LEU A 55 -0.24 -5.59 29.54
N PRO A 56 -0.54 -4.37 29.99
CA PRO A 56 -1.35 -4.17 31.19
C PRO A 56 -2.76 -4.76 31.05
N GLN A 57 -3.33 -4.71 29.86
CA GLN A 57 -4.67 -5.26 29.62
C GLN A 57 -4.69 -6.79 29.72
N LEU A 58 -3.68 -7.47 29.18
CA LEU A 58 -3.54 -8.92 29.34
C LEU A 58 -3.40 -9.32 30.82
N LYS A 59 -2.58 -8.60 31.58
CA LYS A 59 -2.45 -8.81 33.03
C LYS A 59 -3.78 -8.63 33.74
N GLN A 60 -4.52 -7.59 33.42
CA GLN A 60 -5.85 -7.32 33.97
C GLN A 60 -6.86 -8.42 33.60
N ILE A 61 -6.90 -8.86 32.35
CA ILE A 61 -7.76 -9.96 31.90
C ILE A 61 -7.46 -11.23 32.70
N TYR A 62 -6.20 -11.65 32.83
CA TYR A 62 -5.84 -12.82 33.62
C TYR A 62 -6.18 -12.67 35.10
N GLN A 63 -6.05 -11.48 35.66
CA GLN A 63 -6.47 -11.21 37.04
C GLN A 63 -7.99 -11.39 37.21
N LEU A 64 -8.77 -10.89 36.27
CA LEU A 64 -10.24 -11.02 36.29
C LEU A 64 -10.72 -12.46 36.03
N CYS A 65 -10.05 -13.16 35.11
CA CYS A 65 -10.37 -14.54 34.76
C CYS A 65 -10.17 -15.51 35.96
N GLY A 66 -9.11 -15.28 36.73
CA GLY A 66 -8.75 -16.24 37.79
C GLY A 66 -8.45 -17.61 37.19
N ASP A 67 -8.86 -18.67 37.91
CA ASP A 67 -8.77 -20.06 37.44
C ASP A 67 -10.10 -20.52 36.82
N ARG A 68 -11.10 -19.62 36.74
CA ARG A 68 -12.46 -19.92 36.27
C ARG A 68 -12.60 -19.87 34.76
N ILE A 69 -11.81 -19.00 34.10
CA ILE A 69 -11.91 -18.76 32.69
C ILE A 69 -10.60 -19.15 32.01
N GLU A 70 -10.71 -20.09 31.08
CA GLU A 70 -9.56 -20.52 30.26
C GLU A 70 -9.60 -19.84 28.90
N ILE A 71 -8.51 -19.10 28.54
CA ILE A 71 -8.39 -18.51 27.22
C ILE A 71 -7.93 -19.61 26.25
N LYS A 72 -8.85 -20.07 25.41
CA LYS A 72 -8.64 -21.15 24.43
C LYS A 72 -7.99 -20.68 23.13
N GLY A 73 -8.08 -19.40 22.80
CA GLY A 73 -7.51 -18.84 21.60
C GLY A 73 -7.36 -17.33 21.69
N ALA A 74 -6.32 -16.81 21.04
CA ALA A 74 -6.05 -15.39 20.92
C ALA A 74 -5.69 -15.03 19.48
N ALA A 75 -6.38 -14.04 18.92
CA ALA A 75 -6.08 -13.53 17.60
C ALA A 75 -5.85 -12.02 17.61
N VAL A 76 -5.04 -11.55 16.67
CA VAL A 76 -4.72 -10.14 16.53
C VAL A 76 -4.92 -9.68 15.09
N THR A 77 -5.35 -8.44 14.94
CA THR A 77 -5.54 -7.75 13.67
C THR A 77 -5.07 -6.31 13.77
N GLY A 78 -5.12 -5.59 12.66
CA GLY A 78 -4.75 -4.18 12.57
C GLY A 78 -3.28 -3.97 12.22
N TYR A 79 -2.87 -2.70 12.12
CA TYR A 79 -1.54 -2.32 11.65
C TYR A 79 -0.36 -2.91 12.48
N GLY A 80 -0.58 -3.11 13.78
CA GLY A 80 0.38 -3.72 14.70
C GLY A 80 0.27 -5.24 14.85
N GLU A 81 -0.45 -5.92 13.96
CA GLU A 81 -0.74 -7.35 14.01
C GLU A 81 0.52 -8.19 14.26
N ASP A 82 1.50 -8.12 13.37
CA ASP A 82 2.72 -8.92 13.46
C ASP A 82 3.50 -8.66 14.76
N LEU A 83 3.59 -7.39 15.17
CA LEU A 83 4.29 -7.02 16.41
C LEU A 83 3.61 -7.64 17.63
N ILE A 84 2.31 -7.48 17.76
CA ILE A 84 1.54 -7.98 18.91
C ILE A 84 1.48 -9.50 18.91
N LYS A 85 1.29 -10.13 17.75
CA LYS A 85 1.34 -11.59 17.59
C LYS A 85 2.65 -12.15 18.13
N ASN A 86 3.78 -11.58 17.68
CA ASN A 86 5.11 -12.03 18.10
C ASN A 86 5.44 -11.66 19.56
N ALA A 87 4.98 -10.52 20.04
CA ALA A 87 5.21 -10.08 21.42
C ALA A 87 4.56 -11.03 22.43
N PHE A 88 3.29 -11.39 22.20
CA PHE A 88 2.48 -12.11 23.17
C PHE A 88 2.15 -13.55 22.78
N ASN A 89 2.71 -14.07 21.68
CA ASN A 89 2.43 -15.41 21.12
C ASN A 89 0.93 -15.63 20.85
N CYS A 90 0.27 -14.66 20.20
CA CYS A 90 -1.11 -14.89 19.77
C CYS A 90 -1.17 -16.00 18.71
N ASP A 91 -2.21 -16.82 18.77
CA ASP A 91 -2.36 -18.02 17.92
C ASP A 91 -2.56 -17.65 16.44
N LEU A 92 -3.26 -16.55 16.17
CA LEU A 92 -3.59 -16.10 14.82
C LEU A 92 -3.33 -14.61 14.65
N GLY A 93 -2.69 -14.25 13.55
CA GLY A 93 -2.74 -12.92 12.98
C GLY A 93 -3.68 -12.94 11.77
N LEU A 94 -4.55 -11.97 11.62
CA LEU A 94 -5.47 -11.92 10.49
C LEU A 94 -5.62 -10.51 9.92
N VAL A 95 -5.83 -10.45 8.62
CA VAL A 95 -6.03 -9.19 7.92
C VAL A 95 -7.27 -8.48 8.48
N GLU A 96 -7.16 -7.19 8.69
CA GLU A 96 -8.20 -6.34 9.30
C GLU A 96 -9.55 -6.47 8.60
N THR A 97 -9.57 -6.56 7.28
CA THR A 97 -10.81 -6.75 6.49
C THR A 97 -11.55 -8.03 6.85
N VAL A 98 -10.81 -9.12 7.11
CA VAL A 98 -11.39 -10.41 7.51
C VAL A 98 -12.00 -10.32 8.91
N ALA A 99 -11.30 -9.67 9.86
CA ALA A 99 -11.82 -9.45 11.20
C ALA A 99 -13.12 -8.64 11.17
N HIS A 100 -13.13 -7.53 10.46
CA HIS A 100 -14.29 -6.66 10.32
C HIS A 100 -15.48 -7.37 9.65
N TYR A 101 -15.21 -8.17 8.61
CA TYR A 101 -16.27 -8.96 7.97
C TYR A 101 -16.85 -10.02 8.92
N LYS A 102 -16.02 -10.79 9.63
CA LYS A 102 -16.50 -11.79 10.59
C LYS A 102 -17.39 -11.17 11.66
N ALA A 103 -17.01 -10.01 12.19
CA ALA A 103 -17.82 -9.27 13.15
C ALA A 103 -19.15 -8.79 12.54
N ALA A 104 -19.13 -8.23 11.34
CA ALA A 104 -20.34 -7.76 10.66
C ALA A 104 -21.30 -8.91 10.36
N ALA A 105 -20.80 -10.05 9.85
CA ALA A 105 -21.59 -11.24 9.55
C ALA A 105 -22.21 -11.87 10.81
N HIS A 106 -21.54 -11.79 11.96
CA HIS A 106 -22.13 -12.23 13.23
C HIS A 106 -23.40 -11.44 13.59
N PHE A 107 -23.42 -10.13 13.36
CA PHE A 107 -24.58 -9.28 13.61
C PHE A 107 -25.61 -9.31 12.50
N ASN A 108 -25.18 -9.45 11.26
CA ASN A 108 -26.05 -9.55 10.09
C ASN A 108 -25.48 -10.60 9.12
N PRO A 109 -25.96 -11.85 9.18
CA PRO A 109 -25.47 -12.93 8.31
C PRO A 109 -25.64 -12.64 6.80
N ASP A 110 -26.62 -11.82 6.44
CA ASP A 110 -26.92 -11.44 5.06
C ASP A 110 -26.20 -10.17 4.62
N VAL A 111 -25.19 -9.70 5.38
CA VAL A 111 -24.46 -8.47 5.07
C VAL A 111 -23.89 -8.52 3.65
N ASP A 112 -24.20 -7.51 2.85
CA ASP A 112 -23.74 -7.34 1.48
C ASP A 112 -22.83 -6.11 1.31
N PHE A 113 -22.85 -5.19 2.29
CA PHE A 113 -21.96 -4.03 2.30
C PHE A 113 -21.56 -3.62 3.72
N ILE A 114 -20.28 -3.33 3.92
CA ILE A 114 -19.74 -2.88 5.20
C ILE A 114 -19.08 -1.52 5.00
N ILE A 115 -19.40 -0.57 5.88
CA ILE A 115 -18.75 0.74 5.93
C ILE A 115 -18.08 0.88 7.29
N ASP A 116 -16.75 0.89 7.29
CA ASP A 116 -15.94 1.12 8.47
C ASP A 116 -15.32 2.50 8.40
N ILE A 117 -15.63 3.36 9.38
CA ILE A 117 -15.03 4.69 9.49
C ILE A 117 -14.30 4.78 10.82
N GLY A 118 -12.98 4.70 10.74
CA GLY A 118 -12.08 4.88 11.86
C GLY A 118 -11.83 6.34 12.22
N GLY A 119 -10.83 6.57 13.05
CA GLY A 119 -10.38 7.93 13.38
C GLY A 119 -9.65 8.64 12.24
N GLN A 120 -8.89 7.91 11.42
CA GLN A 120 -8.03 8.47 10.37
C GLN A 120 -8.22 7.85 8.99
N ASP A 121 -8.85 6.70 8.90
CA ASP A 121 -9.09 5.95 7.68
C ASP A 121 -10.56 5.57 7.52
N MET A 122 -10.91 5.21 6.31
CA MET A 122 -12.22 4.71 5.95
C MET A 122 -12.03 3.51 5.02
N LYS A 123 -12.73 2.42 5.32
CA LYS A 123 -12.72 1.19 4.54
C LYS A 123 -14.16 0.79 4.24
N CYS A 124 -14.42 0.47 3.00
CA CYS A 124 -15.72 -0.03 2.57
C CYS A 124 -15.53 -1.36 1.86
N PHE A 125 -16.37 -2.33 2.19
CA PHE A 125 -16.27 -3.68 1.65
C PHE A 125 -17.59 -4.08 1.00
N LYS A 126 -17.52 -4.53 -0.24
CA LYS A 126 -18.63 -5.21 -0.88
C LYS A 126 -18.51 -6.71 -0.65
N ILE A 127 -19.58 -7.32 -0.17
CA ILE A 127 -19.62 -8.74 0.13
C ILE A 127 -20.48 -9.44 -0.92
N ARG A 128 -19.99 -10.55 -1.45
CA ARG A 128 -20.72 -11.37 -2.40
C ARG A 128 -20.46 -12.85 -2.09
N ASN A 129 -21.53 -13.62 -1.96
CA ASN A 129 -21.46 -15.06 -1.66
C ASN A 129 -20.63 -15.38 -0.41
N GLY A 130 -20.74 -14.57 0.63
CA GLY A 130 -20.02 -14.78 1.88
C GLY A 130 -18.53 -14.48 1.85
N ALA A 131 -18.05 -13.76 0.82
CA ALA A 131 -16.66 -13.34 0.68
C ALA A 131 -16.54 -11.85 0.35
N VAL A 132 -15.41 -11.25 0.69
CA VAL A 132 -15.09 -9.86 0.31
C VAL A 132 -14.80 -9.83 -1.20
N ASP A 133 -15.70 -9.18 -1.97
CA ASP A 133 -15.63 -9.06 -3.42
C ASP A 133 -14.76 -7.87 -3.85
N SER A 134 -14.92 -6.74 -3.17
CA SER A 134 -14.12 -5.55 -3.44
C SER A 134 -13.93 -4.68 -2.20
N ILE A 135 -12.85 -3.93 -2.19
CA ILE A 135 -12.46 -3.04 -1.08
C ILE A 135 -12.21 -1.65 -1.64
N MET A 136 -12.82 -0.65 -1.01
CA MET A 136 -12.58 0.76 -1.30
C MET A 136 -11.96 1.41 -0.07
N LEU A 137 -10.80 2.03 -0.25
CA LEU A 137 -9.99 2.57 0.84
C LEU A 137 -9.83 4.09 0.71
N ASN A 138 -9.84 4.79 1.83
CA ASN A 138 -9.36 6.15 1.95
C ASN A 138 -8.45 6.26 3.16
N GLU A 139 -7.16 6.09 2.90
CA GLU A 139 -6.10 6.22 3.92
C GLU A 139 -5.34 7.55 3.79
N ALA A 140 -5.49 8.23 2.66
CA ALA A 140 -4.73 9.44 2.34
C ALA A 140 -5.35 10.73 2.89
N CYS A 141 -6.62 10.72 3.30
CA CYS A 141 -7.32 11.93 3.69
C CYS A 141 -8.29 11.69 4.85
N SER A 142 -8.05 12.33 5.98
CA SER A 142 -8.91 12.27 7.16
C SER A 142 -10.25 13.03 7.03
N SER A 143 -10.52 13.68 5.91
CA SER A 143 -11.72 14.53 5.71
C SER A 143 -13.05 13.77 5.67
N GLY A 144 -13.03 12.46 5.83
CA GLY A 144 -14.22 11.61 5.98
C GLY A 144 -14.19 10.78 7.24
N CYS A 145 -13.27 11.03 8.19
CA CYS A 145 -12.99 10.19 9.34
C CYS A 145 -13.28 10.90 10.66
N GLY A 146 -13.27 10.18 11.76
CA GLY A 146 -13.64 10.69 13.08
C GLY A 146 -12.78 11.85 13.59
N SER A 147 -11.48 11.86 13.30
CA SER A 147 -10.56 12.94 13.67
C SER A 147 -10.94 14.31 13.07
N PHE A 148 -11.63 14.28 11.94
CA PHE A 148 -12.17 15.48 11.31
C PHE A 148 -13.21 16.16 12.20
N ILE A 149 -14.23 15.42 12.67
CA ILE A 149 -15.26 15.96 13.58
C ILE A 149 -14.63 16.38 14.91
N GLU A 150 -13.72 15.57 15.45
CA GLU A 150 -13.04 15.86 16.72
C GLU A 150 -12.26 17.18 16.66
N THR A 151 -11.60 17.45 15.54
CA THR A 151 -10.87 18.70 15.33
C THR A 151 -11.79 19.91 15.38
N PHE A 152 -12.95 19.84 14.73
CA PHE A 152 -13.94 20.91 14.75
C PHE A 152 -14.64 21.04 16.11
N ALA A 153 -14.98 19.93 16.77
CA ALA A 153 -15.56 19.96 18.10
C ALA A 153 -14.63 20.70 19.08
N LYS A 154 -13.33 20.36 19.10
CA LYS A 154 -12.31 21.04 19.92
C LYS A 154 -12.17 22.53 19.56
N ALA A 155 -12.15 22.86 18.27
CA ALA A 155 -12.06 24.25 17.81
C ALA A 155 -13.27 25.11 18.23
N LEU A 156 -14.44 24.48 18.41
CA LEU A 156 -15.67 25.11 18.86
C LEU A 156 -15.85 25.04 20.39
N GLY A 157 -14.90 24.44 21.13
CA GLY A 157 -14.91 24.37 22.60
C GLY A 157 -15.76 23.22 23.18
N TYR A 158 -16.06 22.19 22.39
CA TYR A 158 -16.86 21.03 22.81
C TYR A 158 -16.02 19.75 22.87
N ASN A 159 -16.40 18.84 23.76
CA ASN A 159 -15.98 17.46 23.62
C ASN A 159 -16.80 16.76 22.51
N ILE A 160 -16.26 15.68 21.96
CA ILE A 160 -16.86 15.02 20.78
C ILE A 160 -18.24 14.44 21.06
N ALA A 161 -18.49 13.92 22.28
CA ALA A 161 -19.76 13.31 22.64
C ALA A 161 -20.88 14.35 22.73
N ASP A 162 -20.63 15.50 23.35
CA ASP A 162 -21.62 16.58 23.43
C ASP A 162 -21.84 17.23 22.06
N PHE A 163 -20.78 17.43 21.29
CA PHE A 163 -20.88 17.95 19.94
C PHE A 163 -21.73 17.07 19.02
N SER A 164 -21.60 15.75 19.17
CA SER A 164 -22.40 14.77 18.42
C SER A 164 -23.89 14.87 18.77
N LYS A 165 -24.21 15.02 20.06
CA LYS A 165 -25.61 15.15 20.53
C LYS A 165 -26.27 16.39 20.00
N LEU A 166 -25.53 17.53 19.95
CA LEU A 166 -26.05 18.77 19.40
C LEU A 166 -26.50 18.59 17.93
N GLY A 167 -25.70 17.92 17.12
CA GLY A 167 -26.03 17.68 15.70
C GLY A 167 -27.30 16.89 15.44
N LEU A 168 -27.75 16.05 16.40
CA LEU A 168 -29.01 15.28 16.27
C LEU A 168 -30.26 16.17 16.31
N PHE A 169 -30.20 17.31 16.95
CA PHE A 169 -31.34 18.19 17.19
C PHE A 169 -31.37 19.42 16.27
N SER A 170 -30.42 19.50 15.33
CA SER A 170 -30.36 20.55 14.33
C SER A 170 -31.65 20.58 13.48
N GLN A 171 -32.22 21.77 13.33
CA GLN A 171 -33.40 22.00 12.48
C GLN A 171 -32.99 22.46 11.07
N HIS A 172 -31.81 23.08 10.94
CA HIS A 172 -31.33 23.67 9.68
C HIS A 172 -29.84 23.33 9.46
N PRO A 173 -29.49 22.04 9.20
CA PRO A 173 -28.11 21.64 9.00
C PRO A 173 -27.42 22.47 7.92
N VAL A 174 -26.23 23.01 8.22
CA VAL A 174 -25.46 23.81 7.27
C VAL A 174 -24.96 22.94 6.12
N ASN A 175 -25.19 23.35 4.90
CA ASN A 175 -24.62 22.65 3.74
C ASN A 175 -23.14 23.03 3.57
N LEU A 176 -22.25 22.22 4.14
CA LEU A 176 -20.80 22.40 4.05
C LEU A 176 -20.18 21.74 2.81
N GLY A 177 -20.97 20.99 2.04
CA GLY A 177 -20.49 20.20 0.91
C GLY A 177 -19.62 19.01 1.33
N SER A 178 -18.79 18.52 0.41
CA SER A 178 -17.90 17.37 0.61
C SER A 178 -16.45 17.73 0.24
N ARG A 179 -15.87 18.75 0.88
CA ARG A 179 -14.52 19.25 0.62
C ARG A 179 -13.51 18.70 1.61
N CYS A 180 -12.21 18.83 1.33
CA CYS A 180 -11.17 18.46 2.27
C CYS A 180 -11.17 19.40 3.50
N THR A 181 -10.57 18.94 4.61
CA THR A 181 -10.54 19.64 5.91
C THR A 181 -10.05 21.08 5.82
N VAL A 182 -9.06 21.36 4.96
CA VAL A 182 -8.50 22.71 4.79
C VAL A 182 -9.55 23.70 4.28
N PHE A 183 -10.28 23.30 3.24
CA PHE A 183 -11.35 24.14 2.69
C PHE A 183 -12.60 24.17 3.57
N MET A 184 -12.87 23.09 4.30
CA MET A 184 -14.00 23.01 5.23
C MET A 184 -13.86 24.01 6.36
N ASN A 185 -12.64 24.28 6.84
CA ASN A 185 -12.39 25.30 7.88
C ASN A 185 -12.92 26.68 7.48
N SER A 186 -12.72 27.08 6.22
CA SER A 186 -13.26 28.33 5.68
C SER A 186 -14.80 28.31 5.62
N SER A 187 -15.40 27.17 5.23
CA SER A 187 -16.85 27.02 5.16
C SER A 187 -17.50 27.07 6.54
N VAL A 188 -16.90 26.43 7.55
CA VAL A 188 -17.38 26.49 8.95
C VAL A 188 -17.28 27.92 9.50
N LYS A 189 -16.15 28.60 9.29
CA LYS A 189 -16.00 30.01 9.71
C LYS A 189 -17.00 30.93 9.02
N GLN A 190 -17.31 30.69 7.76
CA GLN A 190 -18.32 31.46 7.06
C GLN A 190 -19.73 31.20 7.64
N ALA A 191 -20.08 29.92 7.87
CA ALA A 191 -21.34 29.56 8.51
C ALA A 191 -21.52 30.24 9.89
N GLN A 192 -20.45 30.30 10.71
CA GLN A 192 -20.47 31.03 11.99
C GLN A 192 -20.74 32.53 11.79
N LYS A 193 -20.10 33.16 10.80
CA LYS A 193 -20.34 34.59 10.48
C LYS A 193 -21.76 34.85 10.01
N ASP A 194 -22.35 33.88 9.29
CA ASP A 194 -23.72 33.93 8.80
C ASP A 194 -24.75 33.61 9.91
N GLY A 195 -24.29 33.35 11.14
CA GLY A 195 -25.16 33.14 12.30
C GLY A 195 -25.66 31.71 12.49
N ALA A 196 -25.04 30.71 11.82
CA ALA A 196 -25.38 29.31 12.04
C ALA A 196 -25.10 28.87 13.47
N SER A 197 -26.00 28.09 14.05
CA SER A 197 -25.82 27.52 15.39
C SER A 197 -24.76 26.42 15.40
N VAL A 198 -24.24 26.07 16.59
CA VAL A 198 -23.30 24.96 16.73
C VAL A 198 -23.95 23.63 16.37
N GLU A 199 -25.23 23.48 16.68
CA GLU A 199 -26.06 22.33 16.29
C GLU A 199 -26.09 22.14 14.78
N ASP A 200 -26.35 23.23 14.05
CA ASP A 200 -26.44 23.20 12.58
C ASP A 200 -25.08 22.93 11.93
N ILE A 201 -24.00 23.42 12.51
CA ILE A 201 -22.62 23.14 12.08
C ILE A 201 -22.26 21.67 12.34
N SER A 202 -22.58 21.13 13.51
CA SER A 202 -22.32 19.73 13.87
C SER A 202 -23.07 18.76 12.93
N ALA A 203 -24.32 19.03 12.64
CA ALA A 203 -25.11 18.25 11.69
C ALA A 203 -24.55 18.36 10.26
N GLY A 204 -24.15 19.56 9.84
CA GLY A 204 -23.53 19.80 8.54
C GLY A 204 -22.20 19.06 8.35
N LEU A 205 -21.36 19.00 9.39
CA LEU A 205 -20.11 18.23 9.39
C LEU A 205 -20.40 16.73 9.29
N SER A 206 -21.38 16.23 10.05
CA SER A 206 -21.79 14.81 9.99
C SER A 206 -22.28 14.44 8.59
N THR A 207 -23.11 15.27 7.97
CA THR A 207 -23.57 15.09 6.58
C THR A 207 -22.42 15.14 5.57
N SER A 208 -21.43 16.00 5.79
CA SER A 208 -20.24 16.12 4.92
C SER A 208 -19.41 14.82 4.92
N ILE A 209 -19.21 14.18 6.08
CA ILE A 209 -18.54 12.88 6.17
C ILE A 209 -19.28 11.82 5.35
N VAL A 210 -20.58 11.75 5.52
CA VAL A 210 -21.44 10.80 4.80
C VAL A 210 -21.31 10.98 3.28
N LYS A 211 -21.44 12.22 2.81
CA LYS A 211 -21.27 12.54 1.38
C LYS A 211 -19.88 12.20 0.85
N ASN A 212 -18.83 12.41 1.65
CA ASN A 212 -17.49 11.99 1.29
C ASN A 212 -17.38 10.46 1.16
N ALA A 213 -17.94 9.71 2.11
CA ALA A 213 -17.94 8.26 2.08
C ALA A 213 -18.65 7.73 0.82
N ILE A 214 -19.89 8.14 0.61
CA ILE A 214 -20.76 7.61 -0.45
C ILE A 214 -20.25 8.04 -1.84
N TYR A 215 -20.02 9.33 -2.05
CA TYR A 215 -19.79 9.87 -3.39
C TYR A 215 -18.33 9.95 -3.81
N LYS A 216 -17.37 9.98 -2.87
CA LYS A 216 -15.95 10.10 -3.21
C LYS A 216 -15.14 8.82 -2.99
N VAL A 217 -15.42 8.09 -1.90
CA VAL A 217 -14.71 6.85 -1.59
C VAL A 217 -15.37 5.68 -2.30
N ILE A 218 -16.66 5.47 -2.04
CA ILE A 218 -17.44 4.37 -2.64
C ILE A 218 -17.74 4.67 -4.11
N ARG A 219 -17.94 5.94 -4.46
CA ARG A 219 -18.35 6.42 -5.79
C ARG A 219 -19.68 5.82 -6.26
N ALA A 220 -20.59 5.63 -5.32
CA ALA A 220 -21.92 5.15 -5.62
C ALA A 220 -22.70 6.16 -6.47
N ALA A 221 -23.35 5.70 -7.53
CA ALA A 221 -24.25 6.52 -8.33
C ALA A 221 -25.65 6.61 -7.69
N SER A 222 -26.02 5.59 -6.91
CA SER A 222 -27.28 5.51 -6.17
C SER A 222 -27.13 4.77 -4.85
N ALA A 223 -28.12 4.88 -3.96
CA ALA A 223 -28.16 4.12 -2.72
C ALA A 223 -28.23 2.59 -2.95
N ASP A 224 -28.75 2.15 -4.10
CA ASP A 224 -28.88 0.74 -4.43
C ASP A 224 -27.53 0.08 -4.77
N ASP A 225 -26.53 0.87 -5.16
CA ASP A 225 -25.16 0.37 -5.40
C ASP A 225 -24.49 -0.15 -4.12
N LEU A 226 -24.98 0.27 -2.93
CA LEU A 226 -24.50 -0.17 -1.63
C LEU A 226 -25.19 -1.45 -1.12
N GLY A 227 -26.05 -2.08 -1.91
CA GLY A 227 -26.78 -3.29 -1.48
C GLY A 227 -27.95 -3.00 -0.54
N GLN A 228 -28.49 -4.05 0.09
CA GLN A 228 -29.67 -4.00 0.94
C GLN A 228 -29.35 -4.18 2.42
N HIS A 229 -28.29 -4.91 2.76
CA HIS A 229 -27.92 -5.31 4.12
C HIS A 229 -26.62 -4.64 4.55
N ILE A 230 -26.71 -3.33 4.83
CA ILE A 230 -25.55 -2.51 5.15
C ILE A 230 -25.24 -2.59 6.65
N VAL A 231 -23.98 -2.92 6.99
CA VAL A 231 -23.44 -2.80 8.34
C VAL A 231 -22.48 -1.63 8.41
N VAL A 232 -22.69 -0.75 9.39
CA VAL A 232 -21.78 0.38 9.66
C VAL A 232 -21.03 0.14 10.97
N GLN A 233 -19.74 0.43 10.96
CA GLN A 233 -18.83 0.16 12.07
C GLN A 233 -17.66 1.16 12.11
N GLY A 234 -16.78 1.02 13.10
CA GLY A 234 -15.72 1.99 13.38
C GLY A 234 -16.11 3.02 14.44
N GLY A 235 -15.11 3.66 15.04
CA GLY A 235 -15.30 4.62 16.13
C GLY A 235 -16.16 5.82 15.76
N THR A 236 -16.15 6.24 14.50
CA THR A 236 -16.93 7.37 14.00
C THR A 236 -18.44 7.11 14.10
N PHE A 237 -18.88 5.87 13.98
CA PHE A 237 -20.29 5.51 14.12
C PHE A 237 -20.81 5.44 15.58
N LEU A 238 -19.95 5.67 16.57
CA LEU A 238 -20.41 6.00 17.92
C LEU A 238 -21.12 7.36 17.98
N ASN A 239 -20.90 8.19 16.96
CA ASN A 239 -21.60 9.45 16.74
C ASN A 239 -22.97 9.20 16.08
N ASP A 240 -24.05 9.41 16.86
CA ASP A 240 -25.41 9.19 16.37
C ASP A 240 -25.84 10.18 15.28
N ALA A 241 -25.26 11.38 15.23
CA ALA A 241 -25.55 12.33 14.15
C ALA A 241 -24.98 11.85 12.80
N VAL A 242 -23.80 11.19 12.81
CA VAL A 242 -23.25 10.56 11.58
C VAL A 242 -24.11 9.39 11.15
N LEU A 243 -24.52 8.53 12.08
CA LEU A 243 -25.43 7.41 11.78
C LEU A 243 -26.73 7.92 11.14
N ARG A 244 -27.35 8.92 11.75
CA ARG A 244 -28.59 9.50 11.24
C ARG A 244 -28.42 10.14 9.87
N ALA A 245 -27.29 10.84 9.65
CA ALA A 245 -26.98 11.41 8.34
C ALA A 245 -26.82 10.34 7.26
N PHE A 246 -26.24 9.16 7.58
CA PHE A 246 -26.16 8.02 6.67
C PHE A 246 -27.56 7.47 6.32
N GLU A 247 -28.40 7.26 7.31
CA GLU A 247 -29.76 6.76 7.08
C GLU A 247 -30.59 7.72 6.22
N GLN A 248 -30.43 9.02 6.44
CA GLN A 248 -31.10 10.06 5.66
C GLN A 248 -30.60 10.10 4.20
N GLU A 249 -29.29 10.05 3.99
CA GLU A 249 -28.71 10.10 2.65
C GLU A 249 -29.00 8.83 1.84
N LEU A 250 -29.09 7.67 2.49
CA LEU A 250 -29.42 6.39 1.85
C LEU A 250 -30.94 6.16 1.74
N GLY A 251 -31.77 6.92 2.44
CA GLY A 251 -33.23 6.69 2.50
C GLY A 251 -33.62 5.36 3.14
N ARG A 252 -32.73 4.73 3.90
CA ARG A 252 -32.93 3.41 4.54
C ARG A 252 -32.17 3.29 5.85
N ASN A 253 -32.61 2.38 6.72
CA ASN A 253 -31.91 2.05 7.96
C ASN A 253 -30.68 1.21 7.67
N VAL A 254 -29.64 1.37 8.48
CA VAL A 254 -28.41 0.57 8.46
C VAL A 254 -28.24 -0.17 9.79
N THR A 255 -27.53 -1.30 9.79
CA THR A 255 -27.23 -2.04 11.00
C THR A 255 -25.96 -1.44 11.63
N ARG A 256 -26.10 -0.86 12.84
CA ARG A 256 -24.97 -0.45 13.67
C ARG A 256 -24.93 -1.30 14.93
N PRO A 257 -23.94 -2.21 15.11
CA PRO A 257 -23.73 -2.88 16.37
C PRO A 257 -23.37 -1.87 17.48
N VAL A 258 -23.80 -2.12 18.71
CA VAL A 258 -23.48 -1.24 19.86
C VAL A 258 -21.96 -1.14 20.07
N ILE A 259 -21.24 -2.19 19.70
CA ILE A 259 -19.78 -2.31 19.78
C ILE A 259 -19.06 -1.83 18.52
N SER A 260 -19.68 -0.94 17.74
CA SER A 260 -19.13 -0.49 16.44
C SER A 260 -17.68 -0.05 16.49
N GLY A 261 -17.19 0.48 17.62
CA GLY A 261 -15.81 0.91 17.81
C GLY A 261 -14.78 -0.19 18.05
N ILE A 262 -15.22 -1.43 18.36
CA ILE A 262 -14.32 -2.56 18.66
C ILE A 262 -14.59 -3.78 17.75
N MET A 263 -15.21 -3.57 16.60
CA MET A 263 -15.59 -4.66 15.68
C MET A 263 -14.38 -5.46 15.20
N GLY A 264 -13.23 -4.83 14.95
CA GLY A 264 -11.99 -5.52 14.59
C GLY A 264 -11.53 -6.50 15.67
N ALA A 265 -11.51 -6.06 16.93
CA ALA A 265 -11.16 -6.92 18.05
C ALA A 265 -12.20 -8.04 18.26
N PHE A 266 -13.49 -7.73 18.16
CA PHE A 266 -14.54 -8.73 18.27
C PHE A 266 -14.45 -9.78 17.16
N GLY A 267 -14.23 -9.37 15.91
CA GLY A 267 -14.04 -10.29 14.78
C GLY A 267 -12.76 -11.13 14.89
N ALA A 268 -11.69 -10.58 15.44
CA ALA A 268 -10.48 -11.33 15.76
C ALA A 268 -10.76 -12.41 16.84
N ALA A 269 -11.54 -12.08 17.88
CA ALA A 269 -11.95 -13.06 18.90
C ALA A 269 -12.80 -14.19 18.30
N LEU A 270 -13.75 -13.87 17.41
CA LEU A 270 -14.51 -14.88 16.67
C LEU A 270 -13.60 -15.76 15.80
N ALA A 271 -12.59 -15.17 15.15
CA ALA A 271 -11.62 -15.93 14.37
C ALA A 271 -10.76 -16.86 15.25
N ALA A 272 -10.37 -16.41 16.44
CA ALA A 272 -9.65 -17.23 17.41
C ALA A 272 -10.52 -18.43 17.88
N ARG A 273 -11.82 -18.21 18.07
CA ARG A 273 -12.79 -19.28 18.42
C ARG A 273 -12.88 -20.32 17.31
N ASP A 274 -12.97 -19.88 16.06
CA ASP A 274 -13.12 -20.74 14.89
C ASP A 274 -11.87 -21.61 14.60
N LEU A 275 -10.74 -21.37 15.29
CA LEU A 275 -9.54 -22.24 15.21
C LEU A 275 -9.74 -23.58 15.95
N HIS A 276 -10.72 -23.66 16.86
CA HIS A 276 -11.01 -24.86 17.66
C HIS A 276 -9.76 -25.45 18.35
N LEU A 277 -8.91 -24.58 18.92
CA LEU A 277 -7.68 -25.01 19.60
C LEU A 277 -8.01 -25.65 20.97
N ASP A 278 -7.28 -26.69 21.31
CA ASP A 278 -7.34 -27.28 22.66
C ASP A 278 -6.75 -26.33 23.70
N LYS A 279 -5.69 -25.59 23.33
CA LYS A 279 -4.98 -24.66 24.20
C LYS A 279 -4.34 -23.53 23.38
N SER A 280 -4.46 -22.31 23.88
CA SER A 280 -3.78 -21.14 23.30
C SER A 280 -2.29 -21.12 23.63
N GLN A 281 -1.47 -20.57 22.70
CA GLN A 281 -0.05 -20.27 22.91
C GLN A 281 0.18 -18.90 23.56
N LEU A 282 -0.88 -18.12 23.81
CA LEU A 282 -0.80 -16.81 24.43
C LEU A 282 0.02 -16.88 25.73
N LEU A 283 0.89 -15.89 25.94
CA LEU A 283 1.72 -15.82 27.14
C LEU A 283 0.87 -15.84 28.40
N GLY A 284 1.14 -16.80 29.30
CA GLY A 284 0.49 -16.91 30.59
C GLY A 284 0.97 -15.85 31.61
N ARG A 285 0.34 -15.79 32.78
CA ARG A 285 0.58 -14.79 33.86
C ARG A 285 2.06 -14.63 34.20
N GLU A 286 2.75 -15.72 34.49
CA GLU A 286 4.16 -15.67 34.90
C GLU A 286 5.06 -15.10 33.79
N ALA A 287 4.79 -15.42 32.53
CA ALA A 287 5.53 -14.88 31.40
C ALA A 287 5.25 -13.39 31.20
N LEU A 288 4.00 -12.95 31.37
CA LEU A 288 3.63 -11.53 31.30
C LEU A 288 4.25 -10.72 32.43
N ASP A 289 4.45 -11.29 33.62
CA ASP A 289 5.08 -10.58 34.75
C ASP A 289 6.57 -10.33 34.52
N ARG A 290 7.24 -11.22 33.79
CA ARG A 290 8.65 -11.08 33.40
C ARG A 290 8.85 -10.42 32.05
N PHE A 291 7.76 -10.10 31.36
CA PHE A 291 7.81 -9.57 29.99
C PHE A 291 8.60 -8.25 29.92
N SER A 292 9.52 -8.21 29.00
CA SER A 292 10.28 -6.99 28.65
C SER A 292 10.22 -6.77 27.13
N HIS A 293 10.21 -5.52 26.74
CA HIS A 293 10.24 -5.13 25.32
C HIS A 293 11.16 -3.94 25.12
N THR A 294 12.04 -4.05 24.14
CA THR A 294 12.83 -2.92 23.64
C THR A 294 12.76 -2.88 22.12
N ALA A 295 12.67 -1.69 21.57
CA ALA A 295 12.67 -1.46 20.13
C ALA A 295 13.86 -0.56 19.76
N ARG A 296 14.59 -0.91 18.71
CA ARG A 296 15.69 -0.10 18.18
C ARG A 296 15.61 0.01 16.67
N PRO A 297 15.88 1.18 16.10
CA PRO A 297 16.00 1.34 14.66
C PRO A 297 17.27 0.68 14.15
N ALA A 298 17.21 0.13 12.94
CA ALA A 298 18.34 -0.43 12.24
C ALA A 298 18.19 -0.21 10.73
N THR A 299 19.28 -0.30 9.99
CA THR A 299 19.24 -0.27 8.53
C THR A 299 19.65 -1.63 7.99
N CYS A 300 18.84 -2.22 7.12
CA CYS A 300 19.15 -3.47 6.47
C CYS A 300 20.33 -3.31 5.50
N GLY A 301 21.35 -4.16 5.63
CA GLY A 301 22.52 -4.19 4.74
C GLY A 301 22.51 -5.32 3.71
N LEU A 302 21.41 -6.11 3.61
CA LEU A 302 21.38 -7.35 2.83
C LEU A 302 21.14 -7.13 1.31
N CYS A 303 20.72 -5.93 0.92
CA CYS A 303 20.53 -5.56 -0.50
C CYS A 303 20.54 -4.04 -0.69
N THR A 304 20.42 -3.59 -1.95
CA THR A 304 20.45 -2.17 -2.32
C THR A 304 19.25 -1.33 -1.82
N ASN A 305 18.19 -1.97 -1.30
CA ASN A 305 17.03 -1.26 -0.75
C ASN A 305 17.32 -0.56 0.58
N HIS A 306 18.29 -1.06 1.37
CA HIS A 306 18.63 -0.51 2.68
C HIS A 306 17.39 -0.14 3.53
N CYS A 307 16.47 -1.10 3.69
CA CYS A 307 15.22 -0.90 4.41
C CYS A 307 15.48 -0.35 5.81
N SER A 308 14.69 0.63 6.24
CA SER A 308 14.65 1.07 7.63
C SER A 308 13.89 0.03 8.44
N LEU A 309 14.56 -0.62 9.37
CA LEU A 309 14.03 -1.69 10.20
C LEU A 309 13.80 -1.20 11.62
N THR A 310 12.85 -1.82 12.30
CA THR A 310 12.73 -1.77 13.77
C THR A 310 12.97 -3.18 14.30
N VAL A 311 14.00 -3.35 15.08
CA VAL A 311 14.31 -4.61 15.75
C VAL A 311 13.70 -4.58 17.14
N ASN A 312 12.66 -5.38 17.33
CA ASN A 312 11.98 -5.60 18.60
C ASN A 312 12.64 -6.78 19.30
N SER A 313 13.02 -6.61 20.55
CA SER A 313 13.58 -7.66 21.40
C SER A 313 12.68 -7.87 22.61
N PHE A 314 12.35 -9.11 22.89
CA PHE A 314 11.50 -9.54 24.00
C PHE A 314 12.31 -10.41 24.98
N ASP A 315 11.70 -10.69 26.13
CA ASP A 315 12.24 -11.65 27.11
C ASP A 315 12.60 -13.00 26.46
N GLY A 316 13.54 -13.73 27.09
CA GLY A 316 14.00 -15.02 26.56
C GLY A 316 14.78 -14.95 25.25
N GLY A 317 15.23 -13.77 24.84
CA GLY A 317 16.01 -13.58 23.61
C GLY A 317 15.20 -13.60 22.31
N ARG A 318 13.87 -13.63 22.40
CA ARG A 318 12.98 -13.56 21.23
C ARG A 318 13.15 -12.22 20.51
N ARG A 319 13.08 -12.26 19.18
CA ARG A 319 13.22 -11.07 18.34
C ARG A 319 12.16 -11.05 17.26
N PHE A 320 11.71 -9.86 16.92
CA PHE A 320 10.87 -9.59 15.77
C PHE A 320 11.37 -8.35 15.03
N VAL A 321 11.47 -8.43 13.71
CA VAL A 321 11.92 -7.32 12.86
C VAL A 321 10.75 -6.85 12.02
N SER A 322 10.49 -5.55 12.04
CA SER A 322 9.48 -4.90 11.18
C SER A 322 10.11 -3.85 10.27
N GLY A 323 9.36 -3.40 9.27
CA GLY A 323 9.86 -2.47 8.24
C GLY A 323 10.65 -3.13 7.12
N ASN A 324 10.85 -4.46 7.20
CA ASN A 324 11.44 -5.26 6.13
C ASN A 324 10.49 -5.38 4.93
N ARG A 325 11.08 -5.39 3.74
CA ARG A 325 10.34 -5.61 2.48
C ARG A 325 10.55 -7.02 1.90
N CYS A 326 11.23 -7.87 2.65
CA CYS A 326 11.42 -9.29 2.35
C CYS A 326 11.77 -10.03 3.63
N SER A 327 11.77 -11.35 3.60
CA SER A 327 12.01 -12.23 4.77
C SER A 327 13.49 -12.36 5.18
N ARG A 328 14.44 -11.92 4.36
CA ARG A 328 15.88 -12.03 4.68
C ARG A 328 16.31 -11.44 6.03
N PRO A 329 15.81 -10.26 6.47
CA PRO A 329 16.12 -9.73 7.80
C PRO A 329 15.57 -10.57 8.96
N LEU A 330 14.63 -11.48 8.67
CA LEU A 330 14.09 -12.45 9.63
C LEU A 330 14.95 -13.71 9.75
N GLY A 331 16.03 -13.82 8.94
CA GLY A 331 16.90 -14.98 8.90
C GLY A 331 16.47 -16.08 7.94
N GLU A 332 15.49 -15.80 7.09
CA GLU A 332 15.09 -16.74 6.04
C GLU A 332 16.10 -16.72 4.89
N GLU A 333 16.49 -17.90 4.44
CA GLU A 333 17.33 -18.05 3.26
C GLU A 333 16.62 -17.55 2.00
N PRO A 334 17.35 -16.98 1.03
CA PRO A 334 16.78 -16.61 -0.25
C PRO A 334 16.13 -17.84 -0.91
N SER A 335 14.99 -17.65 -1.52
CA SER A 335 14.35 -18.69 -2.32
C SER A 335 15.31 -19.16 -3.42
N HIS A 336 15.46 -20.48 -3.55
CA HIS A 336 16.19 -21.11 -4.66
C HIS A 336 15.29 -21.46 -5.84
N LEU A 337 14.03 -21.04 -5.79
CA LEU A 337 13.10 -21.22 -6.91
C LEU A 337 13.54 -20.40 -8.13
N PRO A 338 13.26 -20.90 -9.34
CA PRO A 338 13.50 -20.14 -10.56
C PRO A 338 12.85 -18.74 -10.48
N ASP A 339 13.62 -17.72 -10.85
CA ASP A 339 13.21 -16.31 -10.82
C ASP A 339 13.46 -15.69 -12.20
N LEU A 340 12.42 -15.62 -13.03
CA LEU A 340 12.51 -15.12 -14.40
C LEU A 340 12.86 -13.62 -14.43
N MET A 341 12.40 -12.83 -13.44
CA MET A 341 12.75 -11.41 -13.37
C MET A 341 14.23 -11.22 -13.07
N ARG A 342 14.79 -12.05 -12.20
CA ARG A 342 16.22 -12.06 -11.92
C ARG A 342 17.02 -12.49 -13.14
N TYR A 343 16.56 -13.54 -13.85
CA TYR A 343 17.16 -13.98 -15.10
C TYR A 343 17.21 -12.85 -16.14
N LYS A 344 16.07 -12.20 -16.41
CA LYS A 344 15.99 -11.03 -17.31
C LYS A 344 17.00 -9.95 -16.94
N TYR A 345 17.04 -9.60 -15.66
CA TYR A 345 17.92 -8.54 -15.18
C TYR A 345 19.40 -8.89 -15.36
N ASP A 346 19.80 -10.10 -14.97
CA ASP A 346 21.18 -10.55 -15.04
C ASP A 346 21.62 -10.72 -16.53
N HIS A 347 20.73 -11.21 -17.39
CA HIS A 347 20.95 -11.28 -18.85
C HIS A 347 21.23 -9.89 -19.44
N LEU A 348 20.34 -8.92 -19.21
CA LEU A 348 20.52 -7.56 -19.72
C LEU A 348 21.81 -6.90 -19.23
N ARG A 349 22.19 -7.12 -17.99
CA ARG A 349 23.45 -6.61 -17.46
C ARG A 349 24.68 -7.32 -18.03
N SER A 350 24.58 -8.56 -18.39
CA SER A 350 25.68 -9.32 -18.99
C SER A 350 26.07 -8.77 -20.37
N LEU A 351 25.15 -8.17 -21.12
CA LEU A 351 25.42 -7.54 -22.41
C LEU A 351 26.52 -6.47 -22.31
N HIS A 352 26.59 -5.76 -21.17
CA HIS A 352 27.60 -4.73 -20.96
C HIS A 352 29.06 -5.27 -20.90
N GLY A 353 29.23 -6.55 -20.59
CA GLY A 353 30.55 -7.20 -20.51
C GLY A 353 31.06 -7.81 -21.81
N THR A 354 30.23 -7.90 -22.84
CA THR A 354 30.53 -8.63 -24.08
C THR A 354 30.25 -7.77 -25.32
N GLY A 355 31.04 -7.95 -26.38
CA GLY A 355 30.73 -7.40 -27.70
C GLY A 355 30.72 -5.87 -27.80
N GLN A 356 31.41 -5.16 -26.91
CA GLN A 356 31.51 -3.69 -26.95
C GLN A 356 32.18 -3.20 -28.27
N GLY A 357 31.69 -2.09 -28.79
CA GLY A 357 32.38 -1.35 -29.83
C GLY A 357 33.78 -0.87 -29.39
N ASP A 358 34.65 -0.59 -30.33
CA ASP A 358 36.02 -0.12 -30.05
C ASP A 358 36.09 1.29 -29.42
N GLY A 359 34.95 1.98 -29.37
CA GLY A 359 34.84 3.34 -28.81
C GLY A 359 35.43 4.44 -29.72
N SER A 360 35.75 4.12 -30.97
CA SER A 360 36.31 5.10 -31.91
C SER A 360 35.38 6.30 -32.18
N ARG A 361 34.08 6.15 -31.92
CA ARG A 361 33.06 7.22 -32.01
C ARG A 361 32.66 7.81 -30.68
N GLY A 362 33.34 7.45 -29.59
CA GLY A 362 33.09 7.96 -28.26
C GLY A 362 32.31 7.02 -27.37
N ARG A 363 31.94 7.51 -26.17
CA ARG A 363 31.22 6.80 -25.11
C ARG A 363 29.78 7.29 -25.04
N ILE A 364 28.82 6.39 -25.20
CA ILE A 364 27.40 6.72 -25.07
C ILE A 364 26.81 6.13 -23.81
N GLY A 365 26.23 6.98 -22.99
CA GLY A 365 25.59 6.61 -21.75
C GLY A 365 24.12 6.20 -21.96
N ILE A 366 23.70 5.08 -21.38
CA ILE A 366 22.29 4.64 -21.38
C ILE A 366 21.83 4.56 -19.93
N PRO A 367 20.81 5.35 -19.51
CA PRO A 367 20.21 5.25 -18.19
C PRO A 367 19.45 3.93 -18.08
N PHE A 368 19.85 3.05 -17.16
CA PHE A 368 19.31 1.69 -17.04
C PHE A 368 18.09 1.68 -16.12
N GLY A 369 16.95 2.14 -16.63
CA GLY A 369 15.68 2.22 -15.93
C GLY A 369 14.50 2.49 -16.87
N LEU A 370 13.27 2.31 -16.40
CA LEU A 370 12.05 2.40 -17.20
C LEU A 370 12.14 1.57 -18.49
N ASN A 371 11.67 2.12 -19.62
CA ASN A 371 11.72 1.48 -20.94
C ASN A 371 13.14 1.20 -21.47
N MET A 372 14.14 1.91 -20.99
CA MET A 372 15.54 1.66 -21.38
C MET A 372 16.05 0.32 -20.82
N TYR A 373 15.43 -0.19 -19.77
CA TYR A 373 15.69 -1.52 -19.23
C TYR A 373 15.32 -2.62 -20.26
N GLU A 374 14.08 -2.65 -20.73
CA GLU A 374 13.59 -3.70 -21.62
C GLU A 374 14.11 -3.55 -23.05
N ASN A 375 14.30 -2.32 -23.51
CA ASN A 375 14.80 -2.04 -24.86
C ASN A 375 16.34 -2.02 -24.94
N LEU A 376 17.05 -2.37 -23.86
CA LEU A 376 18.51 -2.35 -23.85
C LEU A 376 19.15 -3.21 -24.95
N PRO A 377 18.69 -4.43 -25.28
CA PRO A 377 19.29 -5.24 -26.33
C PRO A 377 19.34 -4.51 -27.68
N PHE A 378 18.26 -3.77 -28.02
CA PHE A 378 18.21 -2.96 -29.23
C PHE A 378 19.24 -1.82 -29.22
N TRP A 379 19.22 -1.01 -28.15
CA TRP A 379 20.09 0.17 -28.07
C TRP A 379 21.57 -0.20 -27.90
N PHE A 380 21.84 -1.27 -27.16
CA PHE A 380 23.20 -1.78 -26.98
C PHE A 380 23.80 -2.25 -28.31
N GLU A 381 23.10 -3.11 -29.05
CA GLU A 381 23.55 -3.60 -30.35
C GLU A 381 23.71 -2.46 -31.37
N LEU A 382 22.73 -1.54 -31.45
CA LEU A 382 22.80 -0.38 -32.33
C LEU A 382 24.09 0.40 -32.14
N PHE A 383 24.39 0.85 -30.94
CA PHE A 383 25.54 1.71 -30.68
C PHE A 383 26.86 0.96 -30.73
N THR A 384 26.87 -0.31 -30.31
CA THR A 384 28.05 -1.16 -30.43
C THR A 384 28.44 -1.39 -31.90
N ARG A 385 27.46 -1.70 -32.77
CA ARG A 385 27.67 -1.81 -34.22
C ARG A 385 28.17 -0.52 -34.86
N LEU A 386 27.77 0.59 -34.32
CA LEU A 386 28.21 1.91 -34.75
C LEU A 386 29.53 2.36 -34.09
N ASN A 387 30.29 1.43 -33.49
CA ASN A 387 31.59 1.66 -32.87
C ASN A 387 31.59 2.64 -31.68
N PHE A 388 30.45 2.81 -31.00
CA PHE A 388 30.42 3.47 -29.70
C PHE A 388 30.75 2.48 -28.59
N ARG A 389 31.35 3.01 -27.52
CA ARG A 389 31.43 2.27 -26.25
C ARG A 389 30.21 2.62 -25.42
N VAL A 390 29.34 1.64 -25.20
CA VAL A 390 28.13 1.81 -24.38
C VAL A 390 28.49 1.78 -22.89
N VAL A 391 28.00 2.76 -22.14
CA VAL A 391 28.14 2.85 -20.68
C VAL A 391 26.77 2.81 -20.04
N LEU A 392 26.49 1.77 -19.26
CA LEU A 392 25.25 1.71 -18.49
C LEU A 392 25.41 2.46 -17.17
N SER A 393 24.35 3.13 -16.73
CA SER A 393 24.30 3.67 -15.37
C SER A 393 24.35 2.55 -14.32
N PRO A 394 24.77 2.84 -13.08
CA PRO A 394 24.82 1.85 -11.99
C PRO A 394 23.46 1.21 -11.73
N GLN A 395 23.47 0.09 -11.00
CA GLN A 395 22.24 -0.53 -10.51
C GLN A 395 21.42 0.45 -9.68
N SER A 396 20.10 0.44 -9.88
CA SER A 396 19.15 1.21 -9.06
C SER A 396 19.33 0.92 -7.58
N SER A 397 19.41 1.96 -6.78
CA SER A 397 19.61 1.87 -5.33
C SER A 397 19.09 3.12 -4.63
N ARG A 398 18.88 3.05 -3.32
CA ARG A 398 18.56 4.24 -2.52
C ARG A 398 19.64 5.31 -2.64
N LYS A 399 20.91 4.93 -2.73
CA LYS A 399 22.02 5.88 -2.93
C LYS A 399 21.87 6.62 -4.26
N LEU A 400 21.50 5.91 -5.31
CA LEU A 400 21.26 6.51 -6.63
C LEU A 400 20.04 7.45 -6.61
N TYR A 401 18.95 7.05 -5.94
CA TYR A 401 17.79 7.90 -5.72
C TYR A 401 18.16 9.22 -5.02
N LEU A 402 18.90 9.14 -3.90
CA LEU A 402 19.32 10.32 -3.13
C LEU A 402 20.23 11.26 -3.95
N LYS A 403 21.03 10.72 -4.87
CA LYS A 403 21.84 11.51 -5.79
C LYS A 403 20.97 12.43 -6.65
N GLY A 404 19.93 11.90 -7.27
CA GLY A 404 19.06 12.66 -8.18
C GLY A 404 17.90 13.39 -7.49
N GLN A 405 17.70 13.20 -6.17
CA GLN A 405 16.50 13.67 -5.47
C GLN A 405 16.23 15.17 -5.61
N ARG A 406 17.29 15.99 -5.66
CA ARG A 406 17.17 17.46 -5.72
C ARG A 406 16.60 17.98 -7.03
N THR A 407 16.61 17.18 -8.08
CA THR A 407 16.16 17.57 -9.41
C THR A 407 14.77 17.03 -9.74
N ILE A 408 14.13 16.27 -8.82
CA ILE A 408 12.79 15.72 -8.97
C ILE A 408 11.75 16.84 -8.76
N PRO A 409 10.99 17.23 -9.79
CA PRO A 409 10.07 18.37 -9.69
C PRO A 409 8.75 18.06 -9.00
N SER A 410 8.38 16.79 -8.86
CA SER A 410 7.11 16.37 -8.28
C SER A 410 7.22 15.06 -7.51
N ASP A 411 6.64 15.04 -6.31
CA ASP A 411 6.56 13.81 -5.50
C ASP A 411 5.52 12.81 -5.99
N THR A 412 4.60 13.22 -6.86
CA THR A 412 3.53 12.37 -7.36
C THR A 412 3.96 11.40 -8.47
N VAL A 413 5.14 11.62 -9.08
CA VAL A 413 5.65 10.72 -10.11
C VAL A 413 6.10 9.39 -9.48
N CYS A 414 5.98 8.30 -10.25
CA CYS A 414 6.34 6.96 -9.78
C CYS A 414 7.82 6.83 -9.40
N TYR A 415 8.13 5.95 -8.47
CA TYR A 415 9.49 5.77 -7.96
C TYR A 415 10.52 5.38 -9.04
N PRO A 416 10.22 4.50 -10.02
CA PRO A 416 11.14 4.21 -11.12
C PRO A 416 11.56 5.45 -11.91
N ALA A 417 10.63 6.37 -12.16
CA ALA A 417 10.95 7.63 -12.83
C ALA A 417 11.86 8.53 -11.98
N LYS A 418 11.60 8.62 -10.67
CA LYS A 418 12.46 9.36 -9.73
C LYS A 418 13.90 8.85 -9.74
N LEU A 419 14.10 7.55 -9.90
CA LEU A 419 15.44 6.95 -10.01
C LEU A 419 16.23 7.43 -11.23
N LEU A 420 15.56 7.75 -12.34
CA LEU A 420 16.20 8.20 -13.59
C LEU A 420 17.02 9.48 -13.41
N HIS A 421 16.62 10.37 -12.49
CA HIS A 421 17.43 11.55 -12.14
C HIS A 421 18.83 11.15 -11.65
N GLY A 422 18.90 10.16 -10.74
CA GLY A 422 20.19 9.65 -10.28
C GLY A 422 20.97 8.87 -11.34
N HIS A 423 20.27 8.11 -12.21
CA HIS A 423 20.90 7.40 -13.32
C HIS A 423 21.59 8.35 -14.29
N VAL A 424 20.93 9.44 -14.66
CA VAL A 424 21.46 10.46 -15.57
C VAL A 424 22.65 11.20 -14.94
N GLU A 425 22.53 11.63 -13.67
CA GLU A 425 23.65 12.26 -12.96
C GLU A 425 24.89 11.34 -12.86
N ALA A 426 24.67 10.04 -12.63
CA ALA A 426 25.75 9.07 -12.57
C ALA A 426 26.47 8.90 -13.93
N LEU A 427 25.73 8.99 -15.04
CA LEU A 427 26.33 8.97 -16.39
C LEU A 427 27.14 10.24 -16.69
N VAL A 428 26.64 11.39 -16.26
CA VAL A 428 27.41 12.65 -16.37
C VAL A 428 28.73 12.55 -15.59
N GLU A 429 28.69 12.05 -14.37
CA GLU A 429 29.89 11.83 -13.55
C GLU A 429 30.84 10.78 -14.16
N ALA A 430 30.31 9.76 -14.84
CA ALA A 430 31.12 8.79 -15.57
C ALA A 430 31.86 9.40 -16.79
N GLY A 431 31.57 10.65 -17.14
CA GLY A 431 32.20 11.37 -18.20
C GLY A 431 31.93 10.80 -19.59
N VAL A 432 30.68 10.38 -19.85
CA VAL A 432 30.26 9.93 -21.19
C VAL A 432 30.17 11.14 -22.14
N ASP A 433 30.43 10.91 -23.43
CA ASP A 433 30.39 11.97 -24.44
C ASP A 433 28.98 12.39 -24.80
N ALA A 434 28.03 11.41 -24.74
CA ALA A 434 26.61 11.67 -24.93
C ALA A 434 25.78 10.70 -24.06
N ILE A 435 24.57 11.13 -23.69
CA ILE A 435 23.56 10.27 -23.04
C ILE A 435 22.42 10.07 -24.03
N TRP A 436 22.05 8.82 -24.25
CA TRP A 436 20.94 8.43 -25.09
C TRP A 436 19.73 8.06 -24.25
N TYR A 437 18.66 8.84 -24.35
CA TYR A 437 17.39 8.54 -23.70
C TYR A 437 16.20 9.06 -24.53
N PRO A 438 15.71 8.29 -25.52
CA PRO A 438 14.67 8.75 -26.41
C PRO A 438 13.29 8.83 -25.74
N CYS A 439 12.48 9.78 -26.18
CA CYS A 439 11.05 9.84 -25.91
C CYS A 439 10.33 8.79 -26.74
N MET A 440 9.63 7.86 -26.09
CA MET A 440 8.95 6.74 -26.75
C MET A 440 7.47 6.72 -26.38
N SER A 441 6.63 7.32 -27.20
CA SER A 441 5.17 7.36 -26.96
C SER A 441 4.45 6.06 -27.29
N TYR A 442 5.04 5.21 -28.13
CA TYR A 442 4.44 3.98 -28.63
C TYR A 442 5.43 2.82 -28.54
N ASN A 443 5.02 1.72 -27.93
CA ASN A 443 5.84 0.53 -27.76
C ASN A 443 5.73 -0.44 -28.97
N ASN A 444 6.56 -1.47 -28.98
CA ASN A 444 6.48 -2.53 -29.98
C ASN A 444 5.16 -3.28 -29.87
N ASP A 445 4.59 -3.67 -31.01
CA ASP A 445 3.39 -4.49 -31.07
C ASP A 445 3.78 -5.96 -30.99
N GLU A 446 3.45 -6.59 -29.85
CA GLU A 446 3.70 -8.02 -29.62
C GLU A 446 2.53 -8.91 -30.08
N GLY A 447 1.46 -8.29 -30.62
CA GLY A 447 0.26 -9.01 -31.09
C GLY A 447 -0.62 -9.58 -29.98
N ILE A 448 -0.42 -9.16 -28.72
CA ILE A 448 -1.12 -9.71 -27.55
C ILE A 448 -2.20 -8.76 -27.04
N GLY A 449 -2.03 -7.46 -27.26
CA GLY A 449 -2.95 -6.42 -26.76
C GLY A 449 -3.42 -5.47 -27.86
N ASP A 450 -4.39 -4.63 -27.55
CA ASP A 450 -4.99 -3.64 -28.46
C ASP A 450 -4.49 -2.21 -28.20
N ASN A 451 -3.74 -1.99 -27.11
CA ASN A 451 -3.17 -0.69 -26.76
C ASN A 451 -1.65 -0.79 -26.54
N HIS A 452 -0.90 -0.05 -27.34
CA HIS A 452 0.57 -0.06 -27.36
C HIS A 452 1.18 1.28 -26.95
N TYR A 453 0.38 2.22 -26.43
CA TYR A 453 0.88 3.48 -25.91
C TYR A 453 1.60 3.28 -24.58
N ASN A 454 2.80 3.84 -24.47
CA ASN A 454 3.47 3.94 -23.20
C ASN A 454 2.77 4.94 -22.27
N CYS A 455 2.93 4.75 -20.97
CA CYS A 455 2.45 5.75 -20.01
C CYS A 455 3.15 7.10 -20.26
N PRO A 456 2.52 8.25 -19.92
CA PRO A 456 3.10 9.58 -20.14
C PRO A 456 4.49 9.76 -19.55
N VAL A 457 4.81 9.09 -18.45
CA VAL A 457 6.13 9.13 -17.83
C VAL A 457 7.17 8.50 -18.75
N VAL A 458 6.93 7.31 -19.28
CA VAL A 458 7.86 6.68 -20.24
C VAL A 458 7.96 7.49 -21.53
N ALA A 459 6.82 8.02 -22.01
CA ALA A 459 6.77 8.74 -23.28
C ALA A 459 7.56 10.06 -23.29
N TYR A 460 7.55 10.80 -22.16
CA TYR A 460 8.03 12.21 -22.14
C TYR A 460 9.03 12.53 -21.02
N TYR A 461 9.44 11.56 -20.23
CA TYR A 461 10.34 11.82 -19.10
C TYR A 461 11.74 12.30 -19.50
N PRO A 462 12.30 11.92 -20.67
CA PRO A 462 13.55 12.51 -21.14
C PRO A 462 13.53 14.04 -21.23
N GLU A 463 12.45 14.64 -21.75
CA GLU A 463 12.30 16.10 -21.80
C GLU A 463 12.24 16.73 -20.40
N LEU A 464 11.56 16.06 -19.46
CA LEU A 464 11.49 16.51 -18.08
C LEU A 464 12.89 16.50 -17.43
N LEU A 465 13.68 15.46 -17.67
CA LEU A 465 15.07 15.40 -17.19
C LEU A 465 15.93 16.50 -17.81
N ALA A 466 15.83 16.72 -19.12
CA ALA A 466 16.54 17.78 -19.82
C ALA A 466 16.27 19.16 -19.19
N ALA A 467 15.00 19.41 -18.81
CA ALA A 467 14.60 20.67 -18.20
C ALA A 467 15.00 20.82 -16.71
N ASN A 468 15.13 19.72 -15.96
CA ASN A 468 15.25 19.77 -14.50
C ASN A 468 16.60 19.29 -13.95
N VAL A 469 17.48 18.68 -14.76
CA VAL A 469 18.79 18.18 -14.33
C VAL A 469 19.91 19.10 -14.84
N PRO A 470 20.41 20.06 -14.03
CA PRO A 470 21.43 21.01 -14.49
C PRO A 470 22.73 20.37 -14.93
N ALA A 471 23.07 19.20 -14.42
CA ALA A 471 24.27 18.46 -14.79
C ALA A 471 24.31 18.11 -16.29
N LEU A 472 23.16 17.96 -16.94
CA LEU A 472 23.06 17.68 -18.38
C LEU A 472 23.60 18.80 -19.28
N GLN A 473 23.73 20.03 -18.77
CA GLN A 473 24.38 21.12 -19.53
C GLN A 473 25.87 20.84 -19.85
N LYS A 474 26.48 19.88 -19.15
CA LYS A 474 27.88 19.50 -19.33
C LYS A 474 28.10 18.31 -20.26
N THR A 475 27.02 17.65 -20.70
CA THR A 475 27.07 16.42 -21.49
C THR A 475 26.01 16.49 -22.58
N LYS A 476 26.30 16.04 -23.76
CA LYS A 476 25.33 15.99 -24.86
C LYS A 476 24.19 15.02 -24.45
N PHE A 477 22.97 15.54 -24.32
CA PHE A 477 21.79 14.77 -23.99
C PHE A 477 20.92 14.62 -25.23
N LEU A 478 20.64 13.38 -25.62
CA LEU A 478 19.88 13.03 -26.82
C LEU A 478 18.55 12.39 -26.37
N ASP A 479 17.49 13.16 -26.49
CA ASP A 479 16.12 12.82 -26.11
C ASP A 479 15.12 12.84 -27.29
N PRO A 480 15.50 12.29 -28.47
CA PRO A 480 14.65 12.38 -29.65
C PRO A 480 13.38 11.55 -29.49
N TYR A 481 12.33 11.93 -30.23
CA TYR A 481 11.16 11.07 -30.42
C TYR A 481 11.50 9.95 -31.39
N VAL A 482 11.56 8.71 -30.89
CA VAL A 482 11.83 7.49 -31.64
C VAL A 482 10.93 6.38 -31.13
N GLY A 483 10.21 5.70 -32.03
CA GLY A 483 9.43 4.48 -31.71
C GLY A 483 10.06 3.26 -32.36
N LEU A 484 9.96 2.11 -31.71
CA LEU A 484 10.47 0.83 -32.23
C LEU A 484 9.41 0.04 -33.02
N TRP A 485 8.14 0.39 -32.93
CA TRP A 485 7.01 -0.34 -33.50
C TRP A 485 6.95 -0.41 -35.02
N ARG A 486 7.51 0.61 -35.74
CA ARG A 486 7.61 0.63 -37.21
C ARG A 486 9.06 0.62 -37.63
N HIS A 487 9.59 -0.55 -37.95
CA HIS A 487 11.01 -0.77 -38.26
C HIS A 487 11.55 0.20 -39.32
N LYS A 488 10.80 0.42 -40.42
CA LYS A 488 11.20 1.32 -41.51
C LYS A 488 11.28 2.80 -41.06
N ASP A 489 10.30 3.22 -40.27
CA ASP A 489 10.23 4.59 -39.75
C ASP A 489 11.34 4.82 -38.72
N CYS A 490 11.56 3.84 -37.82
CA CYS A 490 12.66 3.85 -36.87
C CYS A 490 14.02 3.95 -37.57
N ALA A 491 14.28 3.09 -38.55
CA ALA A 491 15.54 3.11 -39.32
C ALA A 491 15.75 4.44 -40.06
N LYS A 492 14.70 5.02 -40.64
CA LYS A 492 14.74 6.32 -41.28
C LYS A 492 15.08 7.41 -40.27
N ARG A 493 14.32 7.47 -39.17
CA ARG A 493 14.49 8.50 -38.12
C ARG A 493 15.89 8.45 -37.48
N LEU A 494 16.36 7.27 -37.10
CA LEU A 494 17.69 7.07 -36.55
C LEU A 494 18.79 7.41 -37.53
N SER A 495 18.61 7.08 -38.81
CA SER A 495 19.59 7.41 -39.85
C SER A 495 19.74 8.92 -40.06
N GLU A 496 18.65 9.67 -40.00
CA GLU A 496 18.68 11.13 -40.10
C GLU A 496 19.33 11.75 -38.87
N LEU A 497 18.91 11.29 -37.68
CA LEU A 497 19.42 11.79 -36.42
C LEU A 497 20.92 11.55 -36.24
N LEU A 498 21.35 10.28 -36.38
CA LEU A 498 22.77 9.93 -36.16
C LEU A 498 23.70 10.50 -37.22
N PHE A 499 23.18 10.76 -38.42
CA PHE A 499 23.94 11.54 -39.42
C PHE A 499 24.11 12.98 -38.96
N THR A 500 23.07 13.63 -38.48
CA THR A 500 23.12 15.00 -37.97
C THR A 500 24.02 15.15 -36.76
N GLU A 501 23.86 14.24 -35.77
CA GLU A 501 24.53 14.34 -34.48
C GLU A 501 25.98 13.86 -34.47
N PHE A 502 26.31 12.86 -35.31
CA PHE A 502 27.60 12.17 -35.29
C PHE A 502 28.24 11.99 -36.68
N GLY A 503 27.61 12.44 -37.76
CA GLY A 503 28.13 12.28 -39.13
C GLY A 503 28.08 10.82 -39.64
N ILE A 504 27.31 9.95 -39.03
CA ILE A 504 27.29 8.53 -39.38
C ILE A 504 26.54 8.32 -40.69
N PRO A 505 27.13 7.58 -41.66
CA PRO A 505 26.47 7.31 -42.94
C PRO A 505 25.11 6.62 -42.75
N LYS A 506 24.07 7.11 -43.44
CA LYS A 506 22.70 6.58 -43.32
C LYS A 506 22.59 5.06 -43.62
N LYS A 507 23.42 4.57 -44.57
CA LYS A 507 23.46 3.15 -44.90
C LYS A 507 23.99 2.29 -43.75
N GLU A 508 25.01 2.78 -43.05
CA GLU A 508 25.62 2.14 -41.90
C GLU A 508 24.60 2.07 -40.73
N THR A 509 23.94 3.19 -40.44
CA THR A 509 22.89 3.21 -39.39
C THR A 509 21.76 2.25 -39.72
N LYS A 510 21.28 2.16 -40.97
CA LYS A 510 20.20 1.22 -41.32
C LYS A 510 20.60 -0.23 -41.08
N ALA A 511 21.81 -0.63 -41.46
CA ALA A 511 22.31 -1.99 -41.20
C ALA A 511 22.44 -2.27 -39.67
N ALA A 512 22.88 -1.28 -38.90
CA ALA A 512 22.95 -1.40 -37.45
C ALA A 512 21.56 -1.51 -36.80
N VAL A 513 20.54 -0.83 -37.31
CA VAL A 513 19.15 -0.92 -36.84
C VAL A 513 18.56 -2.30 -37.12
N GLU A 514 18.81 -2.89 -38.29
CA GLU A 514 18.37 -4.28 -38.58
C GLU A 514 18.98 -5.25 -37.58
N ALA A 515 20.29 -5.20 -37.37
CA ALA A 515 20.95 -6.04 -36.37
C ALA A 515 20.43 -5.81 -34.93
N ALA A 516 20.06 -4.57 -34.61
CA ALA A 516 19.49 -4.23 -33.30
C ALA A 516 18.10 -4.86 -33.09
N TYR A 517 17.25 -4.92 -34.10
CA TYR A 517 15.98 -5.66 -34.03
C TYR A 517 16.22 -7.17 -33.89
N ASP A 518 17.18 -7.74 -34.61
CA ASP A 518 17.52 -9.17 -34.48
C ASP A 518 17.98 -9.48 -33.04
N ALA A 519 18.81 -8.65 -32.45
CA ALA A 519 19.27 -8.81 -31.07
C ALA A 519 18.12 -8.67 -30.05
N TYR A 520 17.21 -7.71 -30.27
CA TYR A 520 16.02 -7.54 -29.43
C TYR A 520 15.10 -8.77 -29.50
N ASN A 521 14.79 -9.24 -30.71
CA ASN A 521 13.94 -10.41 -30.91
C ASN A 521 14.56 -11.68 -30.32
N ALA A 522 15.87 -11.88 -30.49
CA ALA A 522 16.58 -12.99 -29.88
C ALA A 522 16.51 -12.98 -28.35
N TYR A 523 16.62 -11.81 -27.75
CA TYR A 523 16.45 -11.66 -26.28
C TYR A 523 15.03 -11.98 -25.84
N VAL A 524 14.01 -11.50 -26.54
CA VAL A 524 12.60 -11.79 -26.21
C VAL A 524 12.34 -13.29 -26.29
N GLU A 525 12.80 -13.94 -27.36
CA GLU A 525 12.66 -15.39 -27.55
C GLU A 525 13.37 -16.18 -26.43
N ASP A 526 14.59 -15.79 -26.06
CA ASP A 526 15.33 -16.43 -24.96
C ASP A 526 14.60 -16.34 -23.63
N VAL A 527 14.01 -15.17 -23.32
CA VAL A 527 13.19 -14.98 -22.12
C VAL A 527 11.95 -15.84 -22.13
N HIS A 528 11.27 -15.98 -23.29
CA HIS A 528 10.09 -16.83 -23.44
C HIS A 528 10.46 -18.31 -23.22
N GLN A 529 11.50 -18.80 -23.89
CA GLN A 529 11.97 -20.19 -23.73
C GLN A 529 12.38 -20.50 -22.29
N THR A 530 13.08 -19.58 -21.62
CA THR A 530 13.44 -19.73 -20.22
C THR A 530 12.20 -19.76 -19.31
N GLY A 531 11.20 -18.90 -19.58
CA GLY A 531 9.94 -18.88 -18.85
C GLY A 531 9.16 -20.18 -19.00
N GLU A 532 9.06 -20.72 -20.22
CA GLU A 532 8.44 -22.02 -20.48
C GLU A 532 9.16 -23.17 -19.77
N ALA A 533 10.49 -23.17 -19.77
CA ALA A 533 11.28 -24.16 -19.05
C ALA A 533 11.01 -24.11 -17.53
N TYR A 534 10.88 -22.91 -16.94
CA TYR A 534 10.54 -22.75 -15.52
C TYR A 534 9.11 -23.24 -15.20
N ILE A 535 8.15 -23.00 -16.10
CA ILE A 535 6.79 -23.53 -15.97
C ILE A 535 6.78 -25.06 -16.00
N GLU A 536 7.49 -25.65 -16.96
CA GLU A 536 7.57 -27.11 -17.09
C GLU A 536 8.26 -27.74 -15.89
N GLN A 537 9.35 -27.15 -15.40
CA GLN A 537 9.99 -27.58 -14.16
C GLN A 537 9.02 -27.55 -12.96
N ALA A 538 8.24 -26.48 -12.81
CA ALA A 538 7.28 -26.39 -11.73
C ALA A 538 6.18 -27.47 -11.82
N ARG A 539 5.72 -27.81 -13.03
CA ARG A 539 4.76 -28.91 -13.27
C ARG A 539 5.35 -30.26 -12.88
N GLN A 540 6.57 -30.55 -13.28
CA GLN A 540 7.26 -31.80 -12.95
C GLN A 540 7.49 -31.96 -11.45
N GLU A 541 7.74 -30.87 -10.75
CA GLU A 541 7.92 -30.84 -9.30
C GLU A 541 6.60 -30.76 -8.52
N GLY A 542 5.45 -30.72 -9.19
CA GLY A 542 4.12 -30.60 -8.56
C GLY A 542 3.90 -29.27 -7.81
N ARG A 543 4.64 -28.23 -8.16
CA ARG A 543 4.51 -26.91 -7.55
C ARG A 543 3.37 -26.08 -8.17
N PRO A 544 2.61 -25.34 -7.37
CA PRO A 544 1.62 -24.41 -7.92
C PRO A 544 2.31 -23.28 -8.70
N ILE A 545 1.67 -22.86 -9.79
CA ILE A 545 2.11 -21.73 -10.62
C ILE A 545 1.16 -20.59 -10.40
N ILE A 546 1.69 -19.43 -9.98
CA ILE A 546 0.94 -18.18 -9.80
C ILE A 546 1.45 -17.17 -10.83
N VAL A 547 0.56 -16.72 -11.70
CA VAL A 547 0.85 -15.66 -12.68
C VAL A 547 0.40 -14.32 -12.08
N MET A 548 1.33 -13.39 -11.97
CA MET A 548 1.03 -12.00 -11.60
C MET A 548 1.00 -11.15 -12.87
N ALA A 549 -0.13 -10.49 -13.11
CA ALA A 549 -0.35 -9.58 -14.23
C ALA A 549 -0.36 -8.12 -13.78
#